data_6dc6e6b4b457cc2062a0540c6a5dc347
#
_entry.id   6dc6e6b4b457cc2062a0540c6a5dc347
#
_cell.length_a   1.000
_cell.length_b   1.000
_cell.length_c   1.000
_cell.angle_alpha   90.00
_cell.angle_beta   90.00
_cell.angle_gamma   90.00
#
_symmetry.space_group_name_H-M   'P 1'
#
loop_
_entity.id
_entity.type
_entity.pdbx_description
1 polymer ?
#
loop_
_entity_poly.entity_id
_entity_poly.type
_entity_poly.pdbx_seq_one_letter_code
_entity_poly.pdbx_strand_id
1 'polypeptide(L)'
;GEKTIMHPGDFVITPAWTWHDHGNDSGEPMVWLDGLDIPMVLFLSTMFAEVYPDGVPPITKPVGDSLARYGAGLLPYGHEAMTLNSPVINYPYERTREALEKMRGAAEWDPCHGLKMRYVNPVNGESAMPTMSTFMQLLPKGFETQPYRSTDGAIYCVVEGHGTTQVGTQTLAWGPRDVFVLPSWSRHSHTALADAVLFNFSDRVAQEKLGLWRERRGNE
;
A
#
# COMPACT_ATOMS: atom_id res chain seq x y z
N GLY A 1 -4.48 21.87 -7.55
CA GLY A 1 -4.49 20.52 -7.00
C GLY A 1 -5.89 20.04 -6.65
N GLU A 2 -5.97 18.81 -6.16
CA GLU A 2 -7.18 18.20 -5.61
C GLU A 2 -7.04 18.12 -4.09
N LYS A 3 -8.08 18.49 -3.34
CA LYS A 3 -8.17 18.21 -1.91
C LYS A 3 -8.73 16.79 -1.74
N THR A 4 -8.06 15.97 -0.95
CA THR A 4 -8.56 14.63 -0.58
C THR A 4 -8.78 14.56 0.93
N ILE A 5 -9.90 13.98 1.36
CA ILE A 5 -10.20 13.74 2.78
C ILE A 5 -9.76 12.31 3.08
N MET A 6 -8.85 12.17 4.03
CA MET A 6 -8.32 10.86 4.45
C MET A 6 -9.15 10.30 5.61
N HIS A 7 -9.51 9.03 5.52
CA HIS A 7 -10.18 8.28 6.57
C HIS A 7 -9.27 7.14 7.08
N PRO A 8 -9.50 6.62 8.29
CA PRO A 8 -8.71 5.50 8.80
C PRO A 8 -8.67 4.31 7.83
N GLY A 9 -7.46 3.84 7.51
CA GLY A 9 -7.22 2.73 6.59
C GLY A 9 -7.10 3.11 5.12
N ASP A 10 -7.38 4.36 4.74
CA ASP A 10 -7.19 4.83 3.36
C ASP A 10 -5.72 4.71 2.94
N PHE A 11 -5.52 4.31 1.70
CA PHE A 11 -4.21 4.38 1.06
C PHE A 11 -4.16 5.60 0.14
N VAL A 12 -3.31 6.56 0.48
CA VAL A 12 -3.13 7.82 -0.25
C VAL A 12 -1.74 7.86 -0.85
N ILE A 13 -1.62 8.27 -2.10
CA ILE A 13 -0.33 8.42 -2.78
C ILE A 13 -0.01 9.89 -3.00
N THR A 14 1.27 10.22 -2.80
CA THR A 14 1.85 11.50 -3.18
C THR A 14 2.82 11.25 -4.33
N PRO A 15 2.41 11.49 -5.59
CA PRO A 15 3.27 11.22 -6.73
C PRO A 15 4.55 12.07 -6.69
N ALA A 16 5.68 11.51 -7.15
CA ALA A 16 6.91 12.25 -7.33
C ALA A 16 6.68 13.48 -8.23
N TRP A 17 7.43 14.57 -7.98
CA TRP A 17 7.34 15.82 -8.74
C TRP A 17 6.00 16.55 -8.63
N THR A 18 5.30 16.37 -7.52
CA THR A 18 4.03 17.08 -7.25
C THR A 18 4.12 17.87 -5.96
N TRP A 19 3.55 19.07 -5.99
CA TRP A 19 3.31 19.85 -4.79
C TRP A 19 2.20 19.20 -3.98
N HIS A 20 2.42 19.04 -2.68
CA HIS A 20 1.39 18.55 -1.76
C HIS A 20 1.49 19.25 -0.41
N ASP A 21 0.40 19.23 0.31
CA ASP A 21 0.24 19.82 1.62
C ASP A 21 -0.69 18.95 2.47
N HIS A 22 -0.52 19.00 3.79
CA HIS A 22 -1.35 18.28 4.75
C HIS A 22 -2.01 19.26 5.70
N GLY A 23 -3.30 19.07 5.93
CA GLY A 23 -4.08 19.87 6.88
C GLY A 23 -4.90 18.98 7.81
N ASN A 24 -5.15 19.47 9.01
CA ASN A 24 -6.05 18.85 9.97
C ASN A 24 -7.05 19.90 10.45
N ASP A 25 -8.27 19.84 9.95
CA ASP A 25 -9.36 20.72 10.33
C ASP A 25 -10.17 20.20 11.54
N SER A 26 -9.80 19.02 12.08
CA SER A 26 -10.42 18.44 13.28
C SER A 26 -9.85 19.06 14.56
N GLY A 27 -10.56 18.95 15.67
CA GLY A 27 -10.06 19.36 17.00
C GLY A 27 -9.15 18.31 17.64
N GLU A 28 -8.89 17.17 16.98
CA GLU A 28 -8.15 16.03 17.51
C GLU A 28 -6.84 15.79 16.76
N PRO A 29 -5.80 15.25 17.40
CA PRO A 29 -4.57 14.86 16.72
C PRO A 29 -4.82 13.84 15.62
N MET A 30 -4.18 14.03 14.47
CA MET A 30 -4.17 13.09 13.36
C MET A 30 -2.82 12.39 13.28
N VAL A 31 -2.84 11.07 13.05
CA VAL A 31 -1.64 10.25 12.84
C VAL A 31 -1.77 9.52 11.52
N TRP A 32 -0.75 9.60 10.68
CA TRP A 32 -0.63 8.81 9.46
C TRP A 32 0.76 8.18 9.37
N LEU A 33 0.87 7.13 8.57
CA LEU A 33 2.14 6.47 8.27
C LEU A 33 2.59 6.89 6.87
N ASP A 34 3.76 7.50 6.78
CA ASP A 34 4.40 7.77 5.49
C ASP A 34 5.29 6.59 5.07
N GLY A 35 5.01 6.04 3.88
CA GLY A 35 5.87 5.09 3.19
C GLY A 35 6.66 5.81 2.11
N LEU A 36 8.00 5.81 2.21
CA LEU A 36 8.87 6.59 1.33
C LEU A 36 9.90 5.71 0.62
N ASP A 37 10.16 6.01 -0.65
CA ASP A 37 11.19 5.36 -1.47
C ASP A 37 12.56 6.09 -1.39
N ILE A 38 12.78 6.85 -0.34
CA ILE A 38 14.00 7.64 -0.09
C ILE A 38 15.30 6.84 -0.33
N PRO A 39 15.46 5.59 0.15
CA PRO A 39 16.68 4.83 -0.09
C PRO A 39 17.02 4.67 -1.57
N MET A 40 16.01 4.44 -2.42
CA MET A 40 16.20 4.30 -3.86
C MET A 40 16.53 5.63 -4.53
N VAL A 41 15.81 6.69 -4.16
CA VAL A 41 16.01 8.04 -4.69
C VAL A 41 17.40 8.57 -4.32
N LEU A 42 17.89 8.29 -3.10
CA LEU A 42 19.25 8.61 -2.66
C LEU A 42 20.30 7.80 -3.43
N PHE A 43 20.08 6.49 -3.58
CA PHE A 43 21.02 5.63 -4.33
C PHE A 43 21.20 6.11 -5.78
N LEU A 44 20.11 6.56 -6.42
CA LEU A 44 20.13 7.08 -7.78
C LEU A 44 20.60 8.56 -7.86
N SER A 45 20.89 9.20 -6.74
CA SER A 45 21.27 10.62 -6.67
C SER A 45 20.25 11.57 -7.31
N THR A 46 18.95 11.23 -7.20
CA THR A 46 17.86 11.99 -7.82
C THR A 46 17.02 12.77 -6.81
N MET A 47 17.47 12.86 -5.56
CA MET A 47 16.72 13.50 -4.48
C MET A 47 16.90 15.01 -4.52
N PHE A 48 15.78 15.74 -4.69
CA PHE A 48 15.66 17.14 -4.33
C PHE A 48 14.21 17.49 -4.01
N ALA A 49 14.00 18.63 -3.38
CA ALA A 49 12.68 19.16 -3.06
C ALA A 49 12.68 20.68 -3.25
N GLU A 50 11.53 21.21 -3.59
CA GLU A 50 11.27 22.64 -3.69
C GLU A 50 10.08 23.00 -2.79
N VAL A 51 10.08 24.21 -2.27
CA VAL A 51 8.94 24.77 -1.54
C VAL A 51 8.03 25.49 -2.54
N TYR A 52 6.72 25.32 -2.41
CA TYR A 52 5.78 26.05 -3.26
C TYR A 52 5.93 27.57 -3.02
N PRO A 53 6.15 28.39 -4.06
CA PRO A 53 6.54 29.81 -3.89
C PRO A 53 5.50 30.64 -3.15
N ASP A 54 4.21 30.39 -3.36
CA ASP A 54 3.10 31.17 -2.78
C ASP A 54 2.56 30.56 -1.47
N GLY A 55 3.31 29.67 -0.82
CA GLY A 55 2.96 29.01 0.42
C GLY A 55 2.14 27.73 0.22
N VAL A 56 0.83 27.82 0.00
CA VAL A 56 -0.06 26.65 -0.16
C VAL A 56 -0.47 26.49 -1.63
N PRO A 57 -0.32 25.28 -2.21
CA PRO A 57 -0.76 25.03 -3.59
C PRO A 57 -2.27 25.23 -3.74
N PRO A 58 -2.74 25.88 -4.82
CA PRO A 58 -4.17 26.14 -5.01
C PRO A 58 -4.96 24.86 -5.26
N ILE A 59 -6.15 24.77 -4.67
CA ILE A 59 -7.15 23.74 -4.97
C ILE A 59 -7.86 24.14 -6.25
N THR A 60 -7.73 23.37 -7.30
CA THR A 60 -8.29 23.66 -8.63
C THR A 60 -9.27 22.60 -9.13
N LYS A 61 -9.42 21.51 -8.36
CA LYS A 61 -10.32 20.39 -8.68
C LYS A 61 -11.25 20.10 -7.50
N PRO A 62 -12.46 19.58 -7.75
CA PRO A 62 -13.34 19.15 -6.67
C PRO A 62 -12.74 18.00 -5.86
N VAL A 63 -13.22 17.84 -4.63
CA VAL A 63 -12.83 16.70 -3.77
C VAL A 63 -13.24 15.39 -4.44
N GLY A 64 -12.29 14.45 -4.55
CA GLY A 64 -12.52 13.13 -5.14
C GLY A 64 -12.54 13.10 -6.67
N ASP A 65 -12.07 14.15 -7.36
CA ASP A 65 -12.02 14.23 -8.83
C ASP A 65 -11.23 13.05 -9.42
N SER A 66 -10.07 12.73 -8.87
CA SER A 66 -9.23 11.63 -9.36
C SER A 66 -9.92 10.26 -9.20
N LEU A 67 -10.57 10.04 -8.07
CA LEU A 67 -11.31 8.80 -7.83
C LEU A 67 -12.53 8.68 -8.76
N ALA A 68 -13.25 9.79 -9.02
CA ALA A 68 -14.38 9.82 -9.94
C ALA A 68 -13.97 9.50 -11.38
N ARG A 69 -12.81 10.03 -11.81
CA ARG A 69 -12.33 9.84 -13.19
C ARG A 69 -11.73 8.45 -13.45
N TYR A 70 -11.03 7.89 -12.46
CA TYR A 70 -10.17 6.72 -12.68
C TYR A 70 -10.54 5.54 -11.78
N GLY A 71 -11.32 5.73 -10.74
CA GLY A 71 -11.60 4.71 -9.73
C GLY A 71 -12.73 3.74 -10.05
N ALA A 72 -13.41 3.91 -11.19
CA ALA A 72 -14.56 3.09 -11.58
C ALA A 72 -14.27 2.06 -12.68
N GLY A 73 -13.00 1.83 -13.02
CA GLY A 73 -12.62 0.95 -14.14
C GLY A 73 -12.85 1.59 -15.52
N LEU A 74 -13.05 2.90 -15.57
CA LEU A 74 -13.20 3.70 -16.77
C LEU A 74 -12.06 4.72 -16.85
N LEU A 75 -11.68 5.08 -18.06
CA LEU A 75 -10.75 6.18 -18.33
C LEU A 75 -11.47 7.30 -19.08
N PRO A 76 -11.18 8.58 -18.80
CA PRO A 76 -11.66 9.67 -19.62
C PRO A 76 -11.25 9.46 -21.09
N TYR A 77 -12.17 9.73 -22.02
CA TYR A 77 -11.87 9.63 -23.45
C TYR A 77 -10.68 10.56 -23.82
N GLY A 78 -9.72 10.02 -24.54
CA GLY A 78 -8.50 10.75 -24.90
C GLY A 78 -7.50 10.95 -23.76
N HIS A 79 -7.62 10.17 -22.65
CA HIS A 79 -6.63 10.22 -21.57
C HIS A 79 -5.25 9.81 -22.07
N GLU A 80 -4.27 10.66 -21.80
CA GLU A 80 -2.85 10.37 -22.00
C GLU A 80 -2.17 10.21 -20.65
N ALA A 81 -1.44 9.11 -20.46
CA ALA A 81 -0.68 8.88 -19.24
C ALA A 81 0.50 9.87 -19.15
N MET A 82 0.44 10.80 -18.21
CA MET A 82 1.50 11.80 -18.01
C MET A 82 2.58 11.34 -17.03
N THR A 83 2.31 10.36 -16.19
CA THR A 83 3.25 9.85 -15.18
C THR A 83 3.13 8.34 -15.05
N LEU A 84 4.17 7.71 -14.46
CA LEU A 84 4.14 6.29 -14.11
C LEU A 84 3.33 6.01 -12.82
N ASN A 85 3.01 7.05 -12.05
CA ASN A 85 2.18 6.92 -10.86
C ASN A 85 0.70 6.83 -11.25
N SER A 86 -0.09 6.17 -10.41
CA SER A 86 -1.54 6.18 -10.55
C SER A 86 -2.08 7.61 -10.53
N PRO A 87 -3.06 7.94 -11.39
CA PRO A 87 -3.78 9.20 -11.30
C PRO A 87 -4.79 9.24 -10.14
N VAL A 88 -5.13 8.11 -9.53
CA VAL A 88 -5.95 8.04 -8.31
C VAL A 88 -5.10 8.41 -7.12
N ILE A 89 -5.46 9.47 -6.41
CA ILE A 89 -4.70 9.94 -5.24
C ILE A 89 -5.09 9.16 -3.99
N ASN A 90 -6.37 8.89 -3.79
CA ASN A 90 -6.88 8.18 -2.62
C ASN A 90 -7.60 6.90 -3.04
N TYR A 91 -7.20 5.79 -2.43
CA TYR A 91 -7.86 4.49 -2.49
C TYR A 91 -8.62 4.26 -1.19
N PRO A 92 -9.94 4.51 -1.15
CA PRO A 92 -10.71 4.43 0.08
C PRO A 92 -10.71 3.01 0.66
N TYR A 93 -10.44 2.93 1.96
CA TYR A 93 -10.39 1.64 2.67
C TYR A 93 -11.73 0.90 2.61
N GLU A 94 -12.84 1.60 2.73
CA GLU A 94 -14.17 1.00 2.65
C GLU A 94 -14.36 0.15 1.39
N ARG A 95 -13.93 0.65 0.23
CA ARG A 95 -14.00 -0.11 -1.04
C ARG A 95 -13.08 -1.32 -1.05
N THR A 96 -11.87 -1.16 -0.51
CA THR A 96 -10.90 -2.27 -0.41
C THR A 96 -11.40 -3.33 0.55
N ARG A 97 -11.95 -2.92 1.69
CA ARG A 97 -12.50 -3.82 2.70
C ARG A 97 -13.72 -4.59 2.18
N GLU A 98 -14.61 -3.93 1.46
CA GLU A 98 -15.76 -4.54 0.78
C GLU A 98 -15.31 -5.59 -0.24
N ALA A 99 -14.30 -5.29 -1.07
CA ALA A 99 -13.77 -6.22 -2.06
C ALA A 99 -13.18 -7.47 -1.41
N LEU A 100 -12.38 -7.31 -0.35
CA LEU A 100 -11.82 -8.44 0.42
C LEU A 100 -12.94 -9.32 1.03
N GLU A 101 -13.99 -8.71 1.57
CA GLU A 101 -15.09 -9.47 2.17
C GLU A 101 -15.90 -10.24 1.12
N LYS A 102 -16.16 -9.66 -0.04
CA LYS A 102 -16.81 -10.37 -1.15
C LYS A 102 -15.97 -11.53 -1.67
N MET A 103 -14.66 -11.37 -1.73
CA MET A 103 -13.74 -12.44 -2.13
C MET A 103 -13.64 -13.54 -1.09
N ARG A 104 -13.88 -13.25 0.19
CA ARG A 104 -13.78 -14.21 1.30
C ARG A 104 -14.59 -15.48 1.07
N GLY A 105 -15.78 -15.36 0.49
CA GLY A 105 -16.68 -16.49 0.23
C GLY A 105 -16.50 -17.18 -1.13
N ALA A 106 -15.73 -16.58 -2.05
CA ALA A 106 -15.68 -17.00 -3.45
C ALA A 106 -14.27 -17.31 -3.97
N ALA A 107 -13.22 -16.82 -3.33
CA ALA A 107 -11.84 -16.98 -3.77
C ALA A 107 -11.17 -18.20 -3.14
N GLU A 108 -10.23 -18.80 -3.88
CA GLU A 108 -9.23 -19.69 -3.29
C GLU A 108 -8.25 -18.85 -2.48
N TRP A 109 -7.94 -19.31 -1.27
CA TRP A 109 -7.03 -18.63 -0.37
C TRP A 109 -5.61 -19.01 -0.66
N ASP A 110 -4.77 -18.01 -0.90
CA ASP A 110 -3.35 -18.26 -1.07
C ASP A 110 -2.75 -18.79 0.25
N PRO A 111 -2.08 -19.95 0.24
CA PRO A 111 -1.58 -20.56 1.47
C PRO A 111 -0.52 -19.73 2.19
N CYS A 112 0.22 -18.87 1.49
CA CYS A 112 1.24 -17.99 2.08
C CYS A 112 0.71 -16.59 2.41
N HIS A 113 -0.42 -16.20 1.84
CA HIS A 113 -0.87 -14.82 1.91
C HIS A 113 -2.35 -14.64 2.31
N GLY A 114 -3.16 -15.72 2.40
CA GLY A 114 -4.61 -15.58 2.58
C GLY A 114 -5.24 -14.89 1.37
N LEU A 115 -6.06 -13.87 1.59
CA LEU A 115 -6.58 -13.01 0.53
C LEU A 115 -5.70 -11.75 0.45
N LYS A 116 -4.87 -11.64 -0.57
CA LYS A 116 -3.98 -10.49 -0.78
C LYS A 116 -4.26 -9.83 -2.12
N MET A 117 -4.54 -8.54 -2.09
CA MET A 117 -4.81 -7.72 -3.25
C MET A 117 -3.72 -6.65 -3.40
N ARG A 118 -3.34 -6.36 -4.64
CA ARG A 118 -2.41 -5.28 -4.96
C ARG A 118 -3.18 -4.03 -5.38
N TYR A 119 -2.81 -2.88 -4.85
CA TYR A 119 -3.24 -1.60 -5.38
C TYR A 119 -2.60 -1.35 -6.74
N VAL A 120 -3.42 -0.99 -7.70
CA VAL A 120 -2.99 -0.86 -9.09
C VAL A 120 -3.20 0.55 -9.62
N ASN A 121 -2.36 0.94 -10.56
CA ASN A 121 -2.62 2.07 -11.42
C ASN A 121 -3.72 1.68 -12.43
N PRO A 122 -4.90 2.30 -12.41
CA PRO A 122 -6.01 1.90 -13.28
C PRO A 122 -5.74 2.14 -14.77
N VAL A 123 -4.73 2.93 -15.10
CA VAL A 123 -4.39 3.24 -16.51
C VAL A 123 -3.69 2.06 -17.18
N ASN A 124 -2.88 1.29 -16.45
CA ASN A 124 -2.04 0.24 -17.02
C ASN A 124 -2.06 -1.10 -16.26
N GLY A 125 -2.73 -1.16 -15.09
CA GLY A 125 -2.77 -2.37 -14.27
C GLY A 125 -1.48 -2.68 -13.51
N GLU A 126 -0.45 -1.85 -13.61
CA GLU A 126 0.78 -1.98 -12.83
C GLU A 126 0.59 -1.56 -11.35
N SER A 127 1.63 -1.59 -10.53
CA SER A 127 1.59 -1.03 -9.18
C SER A 127 1.21 0.45 -9.20
N ALA A 128 0.52 0.92 -8.16
CA ALA A 128 0.07 2.31 -8.06
C ALA A 128 1.23 3.32 -8.15
N MET A 129 2.43 2.89 -7.76
CA MET A 129 3.67 3.67 -7.89
C MET A 129 4.76 2.81 -8.56
N PRO A 130 5.69 3.43 -9.31
CA PRO A 130 6.72 2.69 -10.05
C PRO A 130 7.85 2.12 -9.16
N THR A 131 8.01 2.65 -7.95
CA THR A 131 9.09 2.31 -7.01
C THR A 131 8.64 1.45 -5.84
N MET A 132 7.34 1.49 -5.51
CA MET A 132 6.76 0.75 -4.38
C MET A 132 5.52 -0.02 -4.80
N SER A 133 5.47 -1.31 -4.46
CA SER A 133 4.26 -2.13 -4.50
C SER A 133 3.51 -1.99 -3.18
N THR A 134 2.20 -1.85 -3.24
CA THR A 134 1.34 -1.74 -2.07
C THR A 134 0.23 -2.78 -2.13
N PHE A 135 -0.07 -3.39 -1.00
CA PHE A 135 -1.04 -4.49 -0.91
C PHE A 135 -1.94 -4.35 0.31
N MET A 136 -3.13 -4.91 0.21
CA MET A 136 -4.03 -5.15 1.33
C MET A 136 -4.31 -6.65 1.42
N GLN A 137 -4.22 -7.19 2.64
CA GLN A 137 -4.28 -8.63 2.91
C GLN A 137 -5.29 -8.89 4.01
N LEU A 138 -6.23 -9.83 3.78
CA LEU A 138 -7.17 -10.32 4.78
C LEU A 138 -6.74 -11.73 5.21
N LEU A 139 -6.60 -11.89 6.52
CA LEU A 139 -6.36 -13.18 7.19
C LEU A 139 -7.54 -13.45 8.13
N PRO A 140 -8.38 -14.47 7.90
CA PRO A 140 -9.45 -14.80 8.83
C PRO A 140 -8.92 -15.34 10.14
N LYS A 141 -9.73 -15.25 11.18
CA LYS A 141 -9.43 -15.84 12.47
C LYS A 141 -9.05 -17.33 12.34
N GLY A 142 -7.92 -17.67 12.92
CA GLY A 142 -7.36 -19.02 12.92
C GLY A 142 -6.59 -19.39 11.66
N PHE A 143 -6.49 -18.49 10.68
CA PHE A 143 -5.69 -18.75 9.49
C PHE A 143 -4.20 -18.64 9.83
N GLU A 144 -3.46 -19.68 9.47
CA GLU A 144 -2.00 -19.73 9.56
C GLU A 144 -1.43 -19.80 8.16
N THR A 145 -0.61 -18.80 7.79
CA THR A 145 0.04 -18.83 6.50
C THR A 145 1.17 -19.84 6.47
N GLN A 146 1.39 -20.45 5.30
CA GLN A 146 2.62 -21.19 5.08
C GLN A 146 3.83 -20.23 5.08
N PRO A 147 5.02 -20.73 5.42
CA PRO A 147 6.23 -19.91 5.38
C PRO A 147 6.49 -19.33 4.00
N TYR A 148 6.94 -18.07 4.01
CA TYR A 148 7.24 -17.31 2.80
C TYR A 148 8.50 -16.47 3.00
N ARG A 149 9.23 -16.20 1.93
CA ARG A 149 10.30 -15.20 1.87
C ARG A 149 10.45 -14.65 0.47
N SER A 150 10.87 -13.42 0.36
CA SER A 150 11.18 -12.75 -0.91
C SER A 150 12.35 -11.78 -0.77
N THR A 151 12.90 -11.36 -1.89
CA THR A 151 14.04 -10.43 -1.91
C THR A 151 13.68 -9.01 -1.56
N ASP A 152 12.40 -8.63 -1.71
CA ASP A 152 11.92 -7.32 -1.28
C ASP A 152 11.80 -7.22 0.24
N GLY A 153 12.20 -6.10 0.82
CA GLY A 153 11.91 -5.77 2.21
C GLY A 153 10.50 -5.21 2.31
N ALA A 154 9.68 -5.75 3.23
CA ALA A 154 8.29 -5.33 3.37
C ALA A 154 8.01 -4.68 4.73
N ILE A 155 7.23 -3.60 4.72
CA ILE A 155 6.71 -2.96 5.92
C ILE A 155 5.22 -3.26 5.99
N TYR A 156 4.77 -3.75 7.14
CA TYR A 156 3.38 -4.07 7.43
C TYR A 156 2.79 -3.08 8.42
N CYS A 157 1.56 -2.66 8.18
CA CYS A 157 0.73 -1.90 9.10
C CYS A 157 -0.56 -2.66 9.35
N VAL A 158 -0.91 -2.86 10.62
CA VAL A 158 -2.13 -3.57 11.01
C VAL A 158 -3.30 -2.59 10.97
N VAL A 159 -4.24 -2.82 10.04
CA VAL A 159 -5.44 -1.98 9.91
C VAL A 159 -6.54 -2.47 10.84
N GLU A 160 -6.79 -3.78 10.85
CA GLU A 160 -7.79 -4.44 11.71
C GLU A 160 -7.23 -5.72 12.32
N GLY A 161 -7.79 -6.11 13.46
CA GLY A 161 -7.53 -7.41 14.08
C GLY A 161 -6.21 -7.50 14.83
N HIS A 162 -5.82 -8.71 15.19
CA HIS A 162 -4.58 -8.99 15.90
C HIS A 162 -4.08 -10.42 15.61
N GLY A 163 -2.80 -10.62 15.81
CA GLY A 163 -2.17 -11.91 15.53
C GLY A 163 -0.69 -11.92 15.86
N THR A 164 0.02 -12.84 15.23
CA THR A 164 1.46 -12.96 15.37
C THR A 164 2.13 -13.18 14.02
N THR A 165 3.39 -12.79 13.92
CA THR A 165 4.26 -13.10 12.79
C THR A 165 5.52 -13.79 13.32
N GLN A 166 5.76 -15.00 12.86
CA GLN A 166 7.00 -15.69 13.11
C GLN A 166 8.05 -15.27 12.09
N VAL A 167 9.21 -14.79 12.53
CA VAL A 167 10.35 -14.41 11.68
C VAL A 167 11.59 -15.13 12.21
N GLY A 168 12.03 -16.17 11.51
CA GLY A 168 13.09 -17.04 12.03
C GLY A 168 12.72 -17.62 13.40
N THR A 169 13.48 -17.26 14.45
CA THR A 169 13.21 -17.69 15.84
C THR A 169 12.39 -16.67 16.66
N GLN A 170 12.09 -15.53 16.07
CA GLN A 170 11.36 -14.46 16.78
C GLN A 170 9.87 -14.49 16.46
N THR A 171 9.05 -14.24 17.46
CA THR A 171 7.59 -14.05 17.30
C THR A 171 7.25 -12.61 17.61
N LEU A 172 6.68 -11.92 16.64
CA LEU A 172 6.16 -10.56 16.76
C LEU A 172 4.65 -10.65 16.97
N ALA A 173 4.17 -10.25 18.15
CA ALA A 173 2.74 -10.03 18.36
C ALA A 173 2.36 -8.65 17.85
N TRP A 174 1.18 -8.53 17.21
CA TRP A 174 0.71 -7.28 16.66
C TRP A 174 -0.81 -7.10 16.82
N GLY A 175 -1.22 -5.85 16.93
CA GLY A 175 -2.61 -5.39 16.99
C GLY A 175 -2.82 -4.14 16.12
N PRO A 176 -4.04 -3.56 16.13
CA PRO A 176 -4.38 -2.43 15.29
C PRO A 176 -3.42 -1.24 15.45
N ARG A 177 -2.96 -0.68 14.34
CA ARG A 177 -1.97 0.42 14.22
C ARG A 177 -0.52 0.05 14.50
N ASP A 178 -0.23 -1.21 14.84
CA ASP A 178 1.16 -1.65 14.92
C ASP A 178 1.80 -1.69 13.52
N VAL A 179 3.09 -1.35 13.49
CA VAL A 179 3.91 -1.39 12.29
C VAL A 179 5.10 -2.31 12.55
N PHE A 180 5.35 -3.23 11.63
CA PHE A 180 6.52 -4.11 11.72
C PHE A 180 7.18 -4.31 10.36
N VAL A 181 8.45 -4.65 10.38
CA VAL A 181 9.28 -4.81 9.18
C VAL A 181 9.67 -6.27 8.99
N LEU A 182 9.56 -6.75 7.77
CA LEU A 182 10.12 -8.02 7.31
C LEU A 182 11.31 -7.71 6.40
N PRO A 183 12.55 -7.91 6.87
CA PRO A 183 13.73 -7.66 6.05
C PRO A 183 13.79 -8.59 4.83
N SER A 184 14.51 -8.15 3.79
CA SER A 184 14.79 -8.96 2.60
C SER A 184 15.19 -10.39 2.96
N TRP A 185 14.61 -11.35 2.26
CA TRP A 185 14.86 -12.79 2.35
C TRP A 185 14.57 -13.43 3.71
N SER A 186 13.92 -12.72 4.63
CA SER A 186 13.52 -13.25 5.94
C SER A 186 12.33 -14.18 5.82
N ARG A 187 12.53 -15.44 6.21
CA ARG A 187 11.45 -16.44 6.24
C ARG A 187 10.47 -16.10 7.34
N HIS A 188 9.20 -15.98 6.99
CA HIS A 188 8.13 -15.60 7.92
C HIS A 188 6.83 -16.34 7.64
N SER A 189 5.96 -16.36 8.64
CA SER A 189 4.55 -16.77 8.54
C SER A 189 3.71 -15.95 9.49
N HIS A 190 2.42 -15.77 9.17
CA HIS A 190 1.46 -15.05 9.98
C HIS A 190 0.43 -16.00 10.59
N THR A 191 -0.01 -15.72 11.80
CA THR A 191 -1.14 -16.40 12.45
C THR A 191 -2.14 -15.34 12.90
N ALA A 192 -3.35 -15.38 12.37
CA ALA A 192 -4.43 -14.47 12.73
C ALA A 192 -5.20 -14.98 13.95
N LEU A 193 -5.19 -14.26 15.06
CA LEU A 193 -5.94 -14.59 16.28
C LEU A 193 -7.37 -14.03 16.26
N ALA A 194 -7.62 -13.04 15.42
CA ALA A 194 -8.92 -12.52 15.02
C ALA A 194 -8.91 -12.32 13.50
N ASP A 195 -10.06 -12.01 12.88
CA ASP A 195 -10.06 -11.52 11.51
C ASP A 195 -9.14 -10.29 11.43
N ALA A 196 -8.15 -10.32 10.56
CA ALA A 196 -7.12 -9.30 10.50
C ALA A 196 -6.93 -8.77 9.09
N VAL A 197 -6.77 -7.46 8.97
CA VAL A 197 -6.46 -6.78 7.73
C VAL A 197 -5.10 -6.09 7.87
N LEU A 198 -4.17 -6.46 7.00
CA LEU A 198 -2.81 -5.95 6.98
C LEU A 198 -2.58 -5.16 5.69
N PHE A 199 -2.20 -3.90 5.82
CA PHE A 199 -1.60 -3.15 4.72
C PHE A 199 -0.10 -3.44 4.67
N ASN A 200 0.47 -3.61 3.48
CA ASN A 200 1.91 -3.68 3.35
C ASN A 200 2.41 -3.01 2.07
N PHE A 201 3.64 -2.52 2.14
CA PHE A 201 4.34 -1.97 1.01
C PHE A 201 5.79 -2.43 0.98
N SER A 202 6.36 -2.50 -0.22
CA SER A 202 7.72 -2.97 -0.45
C SER A 202 8.29 -2.42 -1.76
N ASP A 203 9.58 -2.57 -1.96
CA ASP A 203 10.29 -2.24 -3.20
C ASP A 203 10.17 -3.32 -4.30
N ARG A 204 9.22 -4.26 -4.15
CA ARG A 204 9.01 -5.38 -5.06
C ARG A 204 8.92 -4.97 -6.53
N VAL A 205 8.08 -3.97 -6.86
CA VAL A 205 7.90 -3.53 -8.26
C VAL A 205 9.20 -3.05 -8.90
N ALA A 206 10.06 -2.37 -8.14
CA ALA A 206 11.36 -1.94 -8.62
C ALA A 206 12.28 -3.15 -8.86
N GLN A 207 12.33 -4.09 -7.92
CA GLN A 207 13.10 -5.32 -8.10
C GLN A 207 12.59 -6.18 -9.27
N GLU A 208 11.26 -6.26 -9.48
CA GLU A 208 10.66 -6.95 -10.64
C GLU A 208 11.11 -6.31 -11.95
N LYS A 209 11.05 -4.97 -12.05
CA LYS A 209 11.48 -4.22 -13.25
C LYS A 209 12.97 -4.36 -13.54
N LEU A 210 13.78 -4.54 -12.51
CA LEU A 210 15.23 -4.76 -12.63
C LEU A 210 15.61 -6.24 -12.80
N GLY A 211 14.65 -7.16 -12.76
CA GLY A 211 14.90 -8.61 -12.85
C GLY A 211 15.54 -9.23 -11.60
N LEU A 212 15.48 -8.54 -10.47
CA LEU A 212 16.12 -8.94 -9.20
C LEU A 212 15.19 -9.68 -8.24
N TRP A 213 13.87 -9.53 -8.40
CA TRP A 213 12.91 -10.11 -7.49
C TRP A 213 12.88 -11.63 -7.55
N ARG A 214 12.89 -12.26 -6.37
CA ARG A 214 12.79 -13.71 -6.16
C ARG A 214 11.94 -14.00 -4.93
N GLU A 215 11.25 -15.14 -4.93
CA GLU A 215 10.50 -15.64 -3.78
C GLU A 215 10.72 -17.14 -3.55
N ARG A 216 10.42 -17.57 -2.34
CA ARG A 216 10.21 -18.98 -1.98
C ARG A 216 8.97 -19.13 -1.13
N ARG A 217 8.21 -20.18 -1.40
CA ARG A 217 6.91 -20.48 -0.79
C ARG A 217 6.93 -21.85 -0.13
N GLY A 218 6.25 -21.95 1.03
CA GLY A 218 6.15 -23.21 1.76
C GLY A 218 7.43 -23.65 2.46
N ASN A 219 7.61 -24.94 2.61
CA ASN A 219 8.71 -25.54 3.39
C ASN A 219 9.95 -25.90 2.55
N GLU A 220 10.02 -25.49 1.31
CA GLU A 220 11.20 -25.73 0.45
C GLU A 220 12.38 -24.82 0.76
#